data_a0c4387e2076fdfab8ebfe70661b2ec8
#
_entry.id   a0c4387e2076fdfab8ebfe70661b2ec8
#
_cell.length_a   1.000
_cell.length_b   1.000
_cell.length_c   1.000
_cell.angle_alpha   90.00
_cell.angle_beta   90.00
_cell.angle_gamma   90.00
#
_symmetry.space_group_name_H-M   'P 1'
#
loop_
_entity.id
_entity.type
_entity.pdbx_description
1 polymer ?
#
loop_
_entity_poly.entity_id
_entity_poly.type
_entity_poly.pdbx_seq_one_letter_code
_entity_poly.pdbx_strand_id
1 'polypeptide(L)'
;MGARKLASWGSQHLPARAAKGGVLAGPHISYSPPQRSRMHSALLVIASLCCVAAFFAAVYMLPKNTGPAHEPGPPPLLSPIDLPASSAVGPGTGIYVEYADGSGGMGCTAGFLVRTSTGQPGVLTAGHCNRPGEASHVTMNLGGILPYATLGTFSQTVSEGVHDEQHDIGLIVLNGDNVPQNPAIGAALPVSGVATNLEPGQELCKFGMGTGKATCGPITEITDSKVVFQAPGQCGDSGGPVYLDQGDGTVRAVGILIRGGDPSTPKPGCAVPAKFSVAELVQPWLAKWGLIAVTAASASG
;
A
#
# COMPACT_ATOMS: atom_id res chain seq x y z
N MET A 1 -21.02 -46.24 1.13
CA MET A 1 -21.28 -46.53 2.57
C MET A 1 -20.08 -46.06 3.38
N GLY A 2 -20.27 -45.14 4.34
CA GLY A 2 -19.21 -44.71 5.25
C GLY A 2 -19.34 -43.22 5.65
N ALA A 3 -20.45 -42.91 6.33
CA ALA A 3 -20.62 -41.57 6.95
C ALA A 3 -19.70 -41.45 8.17
N ARG A 4 -18.92 -40.36 8.30
CA ARG A 4 -18.23 -39.99 9.54
C ARG A 4 -18.90 -38.79 10.17
N LYS A 5 -19.24 -39.01 11.45
CA LYS A 5 -19.97 -38.14 12.37
C LYS A 5 -19.20 -36.86 12.67
N LEU A 6 -19.91 -35.72 12.66
CA LEU A 6 -19.56 -34.46 13.29
C LEU A 6 -19.62 -34.58 14.81
N ALA A 7 -18.55 -34.20 15.50
CA ALA A 7 -18.52 -34.07 16.96
C ALA A 7 -18.83 -32.62 17.35
N SER A 8 -19.94 -32.44 18.07
CA SER A 8 -20.34 -31.19 18.70
C SER A 8 -19.51 -30.95 19.96
N TRP A 9 -18.92 -29.79 20.10
CA TRP A 9 -18.29 -29.33 21.35
C TRP A 9 -19.30 -28.48 22.13
N GLY A 10 -19.68 -29.00 23.33
CA GLY A 10 -20.61 -28.35 24.24
C GLY A 10 -19.95 -27.20 25.00
N SER A 11 -20.71 -26.15 25.17
CA SER A 11 -20.40 -25.01 26.04
C SER A 11 -20.54 -25.44 27.52
N GLN A 12 -19.47 -25.28 28.30
CA GLN A 12 -19.53 -25.44 29.74
C GLN A 12 -19.77 -24.10 30.44
N HIS A 13 -20.92 -23.94 31.05
CA HIS A 13 -21.25 -22.87 31.97
C HIS A 13 -20.56 -23.09 33.33
N LEU A 14 -19.83 -22.10 33.82
CA LEU A 14 -19.31 -22.02 35.17
C LEU A 14 -20.29 -21.21 36.06
N PRO A 15 -20.64 -21.68 37.26
CA PRO A 15 -21.54 -20.96 38.16
C PRO A 15 -20.83 -19.86 38.93
N ALA A 16 -21.50 -18.71 39.06
CA ALA A 16 -21.07 -17.59 39.89
C ALA A 16 -21.20 -17.96 41.40
N ARG A 17 -20.13 -17.80 42.12
CA ARG A 17 -20.08 -17.89 43.58
C ARG A 17 -20.40 -16.54 44.22
N ALA A 18 -21.54 -16.43 44.88
CA ALA A 18 -21.90 -15.32 45.75
C ALA A 18 -21.09 -15.36 47.05
N ALA A 19 -20.31 -14.35 47.34
CA ALA A 19 -19.66 -14.13 48.60
C ALA A 19 -20.54 -13.24 49.47
N LYS A 20 -21.09 -13.80 50.58
CA LYS A 20 -21.73 -13.06 51.67
C LYS A 20 -20.63 -12.42 52.53
N GLY A 21 -20.45 -11.10 52.45
CA GLY A 21 -19.62 -10.32 53.36
C GLY A 21 -20.45 -9.79 54.53
N GLY A 22 -20.18 -10.26 55.75
CA GLY A 22 -20.80 -9.79 56.98
C GLY A 22 -20.29 -8.39 57.35
N VAL A 23 -21.23 -7.53 57.73
CA VAL A 23 -21.00 -6.19 58.26
C VAL A 23 -20.60 -6.33 59.76
N LEU A 24 -19.35 -5.98 60.10
CA LEU A 24 -18.93 -5.75 61.49
C LEU A 24 -19.10 -4.27 61.81
N ALA A 25 -19.99 -3.97 62.78
CA ALA A 25 -20.19 -2.66 63.33
C ALA A 25 -18.98 -2.24 64.17
N GLY A 26 -18.25 -1.21 63.74
CA GLY A 26 -17.20 -0.57 64.53
C GLY A 26 -17.76 0.63 65.36
N PRO A 27 -17.08 1.03 66.44
CA PRO A 27 -17.59 2.02 67.39
C PRO A 27 -17.65 3.43 66.79
N HIS A 28 -18.78 4.10 67.02
CA HIS A 28 -18.99 5.50 66.65
C HIS A 28 -18.05 6.43 67.46
N ILE A 29 -17.04 7.00 66.81
CA ILE A 29 -16.27 8.11 67.33
C ILE A 29 -16.98 9.39 66.87
N SER A 30 -17.61 10.12 67.81
CA SER A 30 -18.15 11.44 67.57
C SER A 30 -17.04 12.44 67.38
N TYR A 31 -16.84 12.89 66.15
CA TYR A 31 -15.91 13.97 65.81
C TYR A 31 -16.64 15.31 65.84
N SER A 32 -16.31 16.17 66.82
CA SER A 32 -16.80 17.56 66.86
C SER A 32 -15.86 18.40 65.97
N PRO A 33 -16.38 19.10 64.92
CA PRO A 33 -15.56 19.92 64.05
C PRO A 33 -15.07 21.18 64.84
N PRO A 34 -13.81 21.58 64.66
CA PRO A 34 -13.30 22.82 65.30
C PRO A 34 -14.05 24.02 64.77
N GLN A 35 -14.54 24.88 65.65
CA GLN A 35 -15.13 26.17 65.33
C GLN A 35 -14.07 27.07 64.67
N ARG A 36 -14.13 27.15 63.34
CA ARG A 36 -13.31 28.11 62.59
C ARG A 36 -13.84 29.54 62.83
N SER A 37 -13.00 30.41 63.36
CA SER A 37 -13.36 31.82 63.57
C SER A 37 -13.78 32.46 62.24
N ARG A 38 -14.84 33.24 62.25
CA ARG A 38 -15.35 33.97 61.03
C ARG A 38 -14.30 34.85 60.36
N MET A 39 -13.25 35.22 61.05
CA MET A 39 -12.14 36.02 60.55
C MET A 39 -11.26 35.25 59.58
N HIS A 40 -11.02 33.98 59.79
CA HIS A 40 -10.23 33.12 58.89
C HIS A 40 -10.95 32.84 57.56
N SER A 41 -12.29 32.75 57.63
CA SER A 41 -13.10 32.52 56.40
C SER A 41 -13.12 33.78 55.50
N ALA A 42 -13.17 34.98 56.11
CA ALA A 42 -13.12 36.22 55.34
C ALA A 42 -11.78 36.43 54.61
N LEU A 43 -10.66 36.11 55.28
CA LEU A 43 -9.32 36.22 54.70
C LEU A 43 -9.12 35.24 53.53
N LEU A 44 -9.65 34.02 53.62
CA LEU A 44 -9.57 33.04 52.53
C LEU A 44 -10.38 33.44 51.29
N VAL A 45 -11.57 34.06 51.48
CA VAL A 45 -12.38 34.56 50.37
C VAL A 45 -11.71 35.72 49.65
N ILE A 46 -11.10 36.65 50.40
CA ILE A 46 -10.35 37.79 49.81
C ILE A 46 -9.13 37.30 49.05
N ALA A 47 -8.38 36.36 49.59
CA ALA A 47 -7.23 35.77 48.91
C ALA A 47 -7.61 35.07 47.62
N SER A 48 -8.72 34.31 47.62
CA SER A 48 -9.26 33.65 46.39
C SER A 48 -9.68 34.64 45.33
N LEU A 49 -10.37 35.74 45.71
CA LEU A 49 -10.75 36.81 44.78
C LEU A 49 -9.56 37.53 44.16
N CYS A 50 -8.50 37.78 44.95
CA CYS A 50 -7.27 38.38 44.44
C CYS A 50 -6.53 37.44 43.44
N CYS A 51 -6.50 36.15 43.71
CA CYS A 51 -5.90 35.17 42.79
C CYS A 51 -6.67 35.08 41.47
N VAL A 52 -8.00 35.11 41.50
CA VAL A 52 -8.82 35.12 40.30
C VAL A 52 -8.63 36.38 39.47
N ALA A 53 -8.62 37.54 40.14
CA ALA A 53 -8.35 38.84 39.47
C ALA A 53 -6.95 38.89 38.85
N ALA A 54 -5.93 38.38 39.55
CA ALA A 54 -4.56 38.29 39.02
C ALA A 54 -4.46 37.35 37.81
N PHE A 55 -5.19 36.24 37.83
CA PHE A 55 -5.25 35.28 36.70
C PHE A 55 -5.88 35.93 35.47
N PHE A 56 -7.00 36.64 35.63
CA PHE A 56 -7.64 37.35 34.52
C PHE A 56 -6.78 38.51 33.99
N ALA A 57 -6.10 39.24 34.84
CA ALA A 57 -5.16 40.28 34.43
C ALA A 57 -3.98 39.67 33.65
N ALA A 58 -3.42 38.54 34.08
CA ALA A 58 -2.34 37.84 33.38
C ALA A 58 -2.80 37.32 31.99
N VAL A 59 -4.03 36.78 31.87
CA VAL A 59 -4.58 36.34 30.59
C VAL A 59 -4.85 37.50 29.63
N TYR A 60 -5.29 38.65 30.16
CA TYR A 60 -5.50 39.87 29.35
C TYR A 60 -4.22 40.55 28.88
N MET A 61 -3.11 40.36 29.63
CA MET A 61 -1.80 40.92 29.30
C MET A 61 -0.97 40.02 28.40
N LEU A 62 -1.42 38.81 28.07
CA LEU A 62 -0.77 38.00 27.04
C LEU A 62 -0.82 38.80 25.73
N PRO A 63 0.32 39.03 25.07
CA PRO A 63 0.33 39.71 23.78
C PRO A 63 -0.56 38.90 22.83
N LYS A 64 -1.67 39.52 22.40
CA LYS A 64 -2.47 38.96 21.28
C LYS A 64 -1.55 38.99 20.07
N ASN A 65 -0.95 37.86 19.79
CA ASN A 65 -0.14 37.67 18.59
C ASN A 65 -1.09 37.76 17.38
N THR A 66 -1.42 39.00 16.99
CA THR A 66 -2.13 39.31 15.75
C THR A 66 -1.15 39.36 14.58
N GLY A 67 -0.16 38.47 14.56
CA GLY A 67 0.52 38.18 13.32
C GLY A 67 -0.53 37.72 12.30
N PRO A 68 -0.40 38.05 11.00
CA PRO A 68 -1.29 37.54 9.99
C PRO A 68 -1.38 36.03 10.23
N ALA A 69 -2.62 35.52 10.36
CA ALA A 69 -2.87 34.10 10.49
C ALA A 69 -2.14 33.46 9.30
N HIS A 70 -1.08 32.72 9.60
CA HIS A 70 -0.43 31.91 8.59
C HIS A 70 -1.52 30.95 8.15
N GLU A 71 -2.10 31.20 6.98
CA GLU A 71 -2.98 30.24 6.34
C GLU A 71 -2.22 28.91 6.37
N PRO A 72 -2.77 27.84 6.94
CA PRO A 72 -2.10 26.56 6.89
C PRO A 72 -1.83 26.30 5.40
N GLY A 73 -0.56 26.31 5.04
CA GLY A 73 -0.16 25.90 3.70
C GLY A 73 -0.82 24.56 3.39
N PRO A 74 -1.06 24.23 2.11
CA PRO A 74 -1.59 22.93 1.75
C PRO A 74 -0.82 21.89 2.58
N PRO A 75 -1.55 20.88 3.15
CA PRO A 75 -0.90 19.86 3.95
C PRO A 75 0.29 19.33 3.15
N PRO A 76 1.47 19.15 3.76
CA PRO A 76 2.61 18.59 3.05
C PRO A 76 2.08 17.31 2.41
N LEU A 77 2.18 17.21 1.09
CA LEU A 77 1.95 15.98 0.35
C LEU A 77 2.69 14.93 1.16
N LEU A 78 1.98 13.91 1.67
CA LEU A 78 2.57 12.80 2.42
C LEU A 78 3.83 12.44 1.66
N SER A 79 4.99 12.58 2.31
CA SER A 79 6.27 12.32 1.63
C SER A 79 6.14 10.95 1.01
N PRO A 80 6.12 10.85 -0.33
CA PRO A 80 6.05 9.53 -0.94
C PRO A 80 7.24 8.75 -0.40
N ILE A 81 7.02 7.46 -0.19
CA ILE A 81 8.09 6.52 0.14
C ILE A 81 9.28 6.85 -0.76
N ASP A 82 10.49 6.64 -0.29
CA ASP A 82 11.72 6.89 -1.06
C ASP A 82 11.71 6.02 -2.33
N LEU A 83 11.12 6.56 -3.40
CA LEU A 83 11.01 5.90 -4.70
C LEU A 83 12.31 6.07 -5.47
N PRO A 84 12.84 5.02 -6.08
CA PRO A 84 13.94 5.15 -7.03
C PRO A 84 13.61 6.14 -8.14
N ALA A 85 14.54 7.04 -8.44
CA ALA A 85 14.36 8.00 -9.52
C ALA A 85 14.41 7.31 -10.90
N SER A 86 13.52 7.73 -11.80
CA SER A 86 13.50 7.29 -13.19
C SER A 86 13.13 8.46 -14.10
N SER A 87 13.84 8.65 -15.21
CA SER A 87 13.58 9.74 -16.17
C SER A 87 12.33 9.55 -17.03
N ALA A 88 11.74 8.36 -16.99
CA ALA A 88 10.53 8.01 -17.76
C ALA A 88 9.73 6.96 -17.00
N VAL A 89 8.41 6.92 -17.22
CA VAL A 89 7.57 5.80 -16.77
C VAL A 89 7.72 4.62 -17.73
N GLY A 90 7.89 3.43 -17.17
CA GLY A 90 8.00 2.20 -17.93
C GLY A 90 8.10 0.99 -17.02
N PRO A 91 8.26 -0.22 -17.60
CA PRO A 91 8.34 -1.44 -16.82
C PRO A 91 9.52 -1.41 -15.84
N GLY A 92 9.21 -1.58 -14.54
CA GLY A 92 10.22 -1.51 -13.47
C GLY A 92 10.31 -0.17 -12.75
N THR A 93 9.61 0.87 -13.21
CA THR A 93 9.57 2.18 -12.52
C THR A 93 8.88 2.05 -11.16
N GLY A 94 9.50 2.59 -10.09
CA GLY A 94 8.87 2.72 -8.79
C GLY A 94 7.70 3.71 -8.82
N ILE A 95 6.56 3.31 -8.27
CA ILE A 95 5.36 4.13 -8.17
C ILE A 95 4.83 4.18 -6.73
N TYR A 96 4.24 5.29 -6.35
CA TYR A 96 3.46 5.43 -5.14
C TYR A 96 1.99 5.63 -5.49
N VAL A 97 1.15 4.79 -4.92
CA VAL A 97 -0.31 4.86 -5.06
C VAL A 97 -0.86 5.50 -3.81
N GLU A 98 -1.40 6.70 -3.93
CA GLU A 98 -2.04 7.43 -2.84
C GLU A 98 -3.53 7.07 -2.81
N TYR A 99 -4.01 6.51 -1.71
CA TYR A 99 -5.41 6.10 -1.58
C TYR A 99 -6.33 7.31 -1.62
N ALA A 100 -7.48 7.16 -2.30
CA ALA A 100 -8.40 8.25 -2.56
C ALA A 100 -8.97 8.91 -1.29
N ASP A 101 -8.99 8.19 -0.16
CA ASP A 101 -9.44 8.70 1.14
C ASP A 101 -8.34 9.46 1.92
N GLY A 102 -7.14 9.56 1.38
CA GLY A 102 -6.01 10.22 2.04
C GLY A 102 -5.44 9.47 3.25
N SER A 103 -5.84 8.22 3.50
CA SER A 103 -5.38 7.43 4.66
C SER A 103 -3.95 6.88 4.52
N GLY A 104 -3.25 7.24 3.43
CA GLY A 104 -1.92 6.77 3.11
C GLY A 104 -1.82 6.22 1.70
N GLY A 105 -0.93 5.27 1.48
CA GLY A 105 -0.71 4.70 0.16
C GLY A 105 0.23 3.51 0.19
N MET A 106 0.58 3.03 -0.99
CA MET A 106 1.45 1.87 -1.18
C MET A 106 2.52 2.13 -2.23
N GLY A 107 3.75 1.71 -1.94
CA GLY A 107 4.82 1.65 -2.93
C GLY A 107 4.75 0.37 -3.73
N CYS A 108 4.69 0.51 -5.05
CA CYS A 108 4.61 -0.59 -6.00
C CYS A 108 5.52 -0.32 -7.20
N THR A 109 5.58 -1.27 -8.10
CA THR A 109 6.34 -1.16 -9.35
C THR A 109 5.38 -1.07 -10.54
N ALA A 110 5.67 -0.20 -11.50
CA ALA A 110 5.00 -0.15 -12.78
C ALA A 110 5.35 -1.39 -13.61
N GLY A 111 4.33 -2.00 -14.18
CA GLY A 111 4.47 -3.12 -15.12
C GLY A 111 4.59 -2.63 -16.57
N PHE A 112 3.86 -3.25 -17.47
CA PHE A 112 3.96 -2.95 -18.91
C PHE A 112 3.12 -1.75 -19.31
N LEU A 113 3.70 -0.92 -20.18
CA LEU A 113 2.96 0.14 -20.87
C LEU A 113 1.93 -0.45 -21.83
N VAL A 114 0.77 0.17 -21.86
CA VAL A 114 -0.34 -0.21 -22.73
C VAL A 114 -1.01 1.03 -23.36
N ARG A 115 -1.79 0.81 -24.40
CA ARG A 115 -2.75 1.77 -24.91
C ARG A 115 -4.14 1.19 -24.85
N THR A 116 -5.10 2.00 -24.44
CA THR A 116 -6.53 1.67 -24.52
C THR A 116 -7.00 1.63 -25.96
N SER A 117 -8.20 1.09 -26.22
CA SER A 117 -8.84 1.11 -27.54
C SER A 117 -9.06 2.53 -28.09
N THR A 118 -9.09 3.55 -27.23
CA THR A 118 -9.17 4.97 -27.61
C THR A 118 -7.80 5.60 -27.82
N GLY A 119 -6.71 4.85 -27.71
CA GLY A 119 -5.34 5.32 -27.86
C GLY A 119 -4.73 5.96 -26.60
N GLN A 120 -5.48 6.04 -25.50
CA GLN A 120 -5.00 6.64 -24.26
C GLN A 120 -3.87 5.79 -23.66
N PRO A 121 -2.76 6.40 -23.23
CA PRO A 121 -1.66 5.66 -22.60
C PRO A 121 -2.03 5.18 -21.21
N GLY A 122 -1.53 4.02 -20.85
CA GLY A 122 -1.70 3.42 -19.53
C GLY A 122 -0.52 2.54 -19.15
N VAL A 123 -0.51 2.10 -17.90
CA VAL A 123 0.45 1.14 -17.38
C VAL A 123 -0.28 0.10 -16.53
N LEU A 124 0.07 -1.17 -16.73
CA LEU A 124 -0.40 -2.27 -15.90
C LEU A 124 0.43 -2.33 -14.60
N THR A 125 -0.21 -2.74 -13.53
CA THR A 125 0.41 -3.00 -12.22
C THR A 125 -0.40 -4.05 -11.46
N ALA A 126 -0.05 -4.39 -10.23
CA ALA A 126 -0.88 -5.27 -9.40
C ALA A 126 -2.14 -4.54 -8.90
N GLY A 127 -3.24 -5.25 -8.84
CA GLY A 127 -4.52 -4.71 -8.37
C GLY A 127 -4.49 -4.34 -6.89
N HIS A 128 -3.82 -5.16 -6.05
CA HIS A 128 -3.70 -4.89 -4.62
C HIS A 128 -2.88 -3.63 -4.27
N CYS A 129 -2.16 -3.03 -5.24
CA CYS A 129 -1.53 -1.72 -5.06
C CYS A 129 -2.57 -0.62 -4.85
N ASN A 130 -3.80 -0.85 -5.29
CA ASN A 130 -4.95 0.02 -5.07
C ASN A 130 -6.00 -0.67 -4.19
N ARG A 131 -6.91 0.10 -3.65
CA ARG A 131 -8.11 -0.44 -3.02
C ARG A 131 -9.21 -0.64 -4.06
N PRO A 132 -9.97 -1.74 -4.02
CA PRO A 132 -11.05 -1.98 -4.97
C PRO A 132 -12.04 -0.82 -5.02
N GLY A 133 -12.34 -0.34 -6.24
CA GLY A 133 -13.30 0.73 -6.49
C GLY A 133 -12.77 2.16 -6.28
N GLU A 134 -11.52 2.34 -5.89
CA GLU A 134 -10.91 3.66 -5.76
C GLU A 134 -10.19 4.11 -7.05
N ALA A 135 -10.29 5.41 -7.35
CA ALA A 135 -9.50 6.06 -8.39
C ALA A 135 -8.28 6.74 -7.79
N SER A 136 -7.42 5.96 -7.14
CA SER A 136 -6.24 6.46 -6.43
C SER A 136 -5.26 7.13 -7.37
N HIS A 137 -4.65 8.22 -6.90
CA HIS A 137 -3.60 8.93 -7.63
C HIS A 137 -2.29 8.17 -7.59
N VAL A 138 -1.55 8.24 -8.68
CA VAL A 138 -0.27 7.55 -8.81
C VAL A 138 0.82 8.55 -9.15
N THR A 139 1.92 8.50 -8.40
CA THR A 139 3.09 9.35 -8.59
C THR A 139 4.34 8.52 -8.80
N MET A 140 5.35 9.13 -9.43
CA MET A 140 6.70 8.59 -9.55
C MET A 140 7.74 9.63 -9.19
N ASN A 141 8.98 9.19 -8.96
CA ASN A 141 10.13 10.05 -8.72
C ASN A 141 10.91 10.27 -10.03
N LEU A 142 10.92 11.51 -10.55
CA LEU A 142 11.73 11.91 -11.70
C LEU A 142 13.17 12.32 -11.32
N GLY A 143 13.46 12.44 -10.02
CA GLY A 143 14.71 13.02 -9.52
C GLY A 143 14.74 14.55 -9.62
N GLY A 144 15.82 15.14 -9.14
CA GLY A 144 16.01 16.61 -9.15
C GLY A 144 15.33 17.33 -7.98
N ILE A 145 15.03 18.62 -8.16
CA ILE A 145 14.54 19.52 -7.09
C ILE A 145 13.06 19.31 -6.79
N LEU A 146 12.25 19.02 -7.82
CA LEU A 146 10.83 18.67 -7.71
C LEU A 146 10.66 17.25 -8.22
N PRO A 147 10.99 16.24 -7.39
CA PRO A 147 11.20 14.89 -7.89
C PRO A 147 9.92 14.16 -8.24
N TYR A 148 8.78 14.54 -7.67
CA TYR A 148 7.54 13.78 -7.83
C TYR A 148 6.65 14.34 -8.92
N ALA A 149 6.26 13.47 -9.85
CA ALA A 149 5.32 13.76 -10.92
C ALA A 149 4.08 12.87 -10.77
N THR A 150 2.91 13.44 -11.00
CA THR A 150 1.66 12.69 -11.06
C THR A 150 1.59 11.96 -12.39
N LEU A 151 1.56 10.64 -12.37
CA LEU A 151 1.38 9.81 -13.56
C LEU A 151 -0.07 9.81 -14.04
N GLY A 152 -1.00 9.68 -13.11
CA GLY A 152 -2.42 9.55 -13.42
C GLY A 152 -3.19 8.86 -12.31
N THR A 153 -4.25 8.14 -12.69
CA THR A 153 -5.17 7.49 -11.75
C THR A 153 -5.45 6.04 -12.13
N PHE A 154 -5.76 5.23 -11.12
CA PHE A 154 -6.31 3.91 -11.37
C PHE A 154 -7.67 4.01 -12.08
N SER A 155 -7.82 3.28 -13.18
CA SER A 155 -9.06 3.19 -13.95
C SER A 155 -9.72 1.81 -13.85
N GLN A 156 -8.93 0.77 -13.61
CA GLN A 156 -9.39 -0.59 -13.37
C GLN A 156 -8.58 -1.18 -12.21
N THR A 157 -9.27 -1.89 -11.32
CA THR A 157 -8.67 -2.62 -10.22
C THR A 157 -9.40 -3.94 -10.05
N VAL A 158 -8.68 -5.04 -10.16
CA VAL A 158 -9.12 -6.36 -9.79
C VAL A 158 -8.18 -6.87 -8.72
N SER A 159 -8.68 -7.07 -7.52
CA SER A 159 -7.93 -7.62 -6.38
C SER A 159 -8.90 -8.44 -5.55
N GLU A 160 -8.94 -9.74 -5.83
CA GLU A 160 -9.95 -10.66 -5.29
C GLU A 160 -9.45 -11.41 -4.05
N GLY A 161 -8.25 -11.07 -3.58
CA GLY A 161 -7.63 -11.65 -2.39
C GLY A 161 -6.55 -12.70 -2.70
N VAL A 162 -6.18 -13.51 -1.70
CA VAL A 162 -5.01 -14.41 -1.75
C VAL A 162 -5.36 -15.91 -1.77
N HIS A 163 -6.62 -16.26 -1.88
CA HIS A 163 -7.06 -17.65 -1.87
C HIS A 163 -7.56 -18.09 -3.26
N ASP A 164 -7.04 -19.22 -3.72
CA ASP A 164 -7.31 -19.87 -5.01
C ASP A 164 -6.97 -18.96 -6.22
N GLU A 165 -7.37 -19.25 -7.42
CA GLU A 165 -7.03 -18.53 -8.65
C GLU A 165 -7.61 -17.11 -8.76
N GLN A 166 -7.60 -16.37 -7.68
CA GLN A 166 -8.15 -15.02 -7.65
C GLN A 166 -7.24 -14.04 -8.38
N HIS A 167 -7.84 -13.17 -9.16
CA HIS A 167 -7.14 -12.22 -10.01
C HIS A 167 -6.61 -11.01 -9.23
N ASP A 168 -5.45 -10.54 -9.66
CA ASP A 168 -4.78 -9.39 -9.04
C ASP A 168 -4.06 -8.55 -10.11
N ILE A 169 -4.78 -7.59 -10.71
CA ILE A 169 -4.24 -6.72 -11.75
C ILE A 169 -4.92 -5.35 -11.72
N GLY A 170 -4.16 -4.31 -12.05
CA GLY A 170 -4.63 -2.93 -12.14
C GLY A 170 -4.19 -2.25 -13.42
N LEU A 171 -4.99 -1.28 -13.87
CA LEU A 171 -4.68 -0.38 -14.95
C LEU A 171 -4.67 1.06 -14.46
N ILE A 172 -3.53 1.71 -14.57
CA ILE A 172 -3.36 3.14 -14.36
C ILE A 172 -3.44 3.82 -15.71
N VAL A 173 -4.35 4.80 -15.86
CA VAL A 173 -4.40 5.66 -17.02
C VAL A 173 -3.45 6.83 -16.79
N LEU A 174 -2.56 7.09 -17.76
CA LEU A 174 -1.56 8.15 -17.68
C LEU A 174 -2.20 9.47 -18.14
N ASN A 175 -2.90 10.13 -17.23
CA ASN A 175 -3.63 11.39 -17.47
C ASN A 175 -3.15 12.52 -16.52
N GLY A 176 -2.02 12.34 -15.87
CA GLY A 176 -1.38 13.33 -15.00
C GLY A 176 -0.41 14.24 -15.76
N ASP A 177 0.76 14.43 -15.21
CA ASP A 177 1.84 15.19 -15.81
C ASP A 177 2.34 14.52 -17.10
N ASN A 178 2.87 15.30 -18.01
CA ASN A 178 3.40 14.77 -19.28
C ASN A 178 4.77 14.12 -19.06
N VAL A 179 4.76 12.90 -18.49
CA VAL A 179 5.97 12.13 -18.20
C VAL A 179 6.40 11.33 -19.42
N PRO A 180 7.68 11.34 -19.80
CA PRO A 180 8.19 10.48 -20.86
C PRO A 180 7.89 9.00 -20.60
N GLN A 181 7.63 8.25 -21.67
CA GLN A 181 7.35 6.81 -21.62
C GLN A 181 8.51 6.03 -22.24
N ASN A 182 8.93 4.95 -21.59
CA ASN A 182 9.98 4.07 -22.10
C ASN A 182 9.53 2.60 -21.98
N PRO A 183 9.23 1.91 -23.09
CA PRO A 183 8.82 0.50 -23.07
C PRO A 183 10.00 -0.47 -22.92
N ALA A 184 11.00 -0.12 -22.11
CA ALA A 184 12.13 -0.98 -21.79
C ALA A 184 12.18 -1.26 -20.29
N ILE A 185 12.39 -2.53 -19.90
CA ILE A 185 12.49 -2.93 -18.49
C ILE A 185 13.74 -2.32 -17.88
N GLY A 186 13.58 -1.62 -16.77
CA GLY A 186 14.68 -0.90 -16.11
C GLY A 186 15.39 0.08 -17.05
N ALA A 187 14.69 0.59 -18.06
CA ALA A 187 15.22 1.46 -19.13
C ALA A 187 16.31 0.84 -20.03
N ALA A 188 16.56 -0.47 -19.93
CA ALA A 188 17.65 -1.14 -20.61
C ALA A 188 17.23 -2.26 -21.57
N LEU A 189 16.16 -3.02 -21.24
CA LEU A 189 15.74 -4.19 -22.00
C LEU A 189 14.42 -3.91 -22.75
N PRO A 190 14.47 -3.64 -24.06
CA PRO A 190 13.30 -3.30 -24.86
C PRO A 190 12.25 -4.42 -24.87
N VAL A 191 11.00 -4.10 -24.62
CA VAL A 191 9.88 -5.01 -24.77
C VAL A 191 9.53 -5.13 -26.26
N SER A 192 9.69 -6.34 -26.83
CA SER A 192 9.46 -6.62 -28.25
C SER A 192 8.08 -7.22 -28.56
N GLY A 193 7.32 -7.62 -27.54
CA GLY A 193 6.01 -8.23 -27.70
C GLY A 193 5.51 -8.90 -26.42
N VAL A 194 4.44 -9.70 -26.55
CA VAL A 194 3.85 -10.50 -25.49
C VAL A 194 4.14 -11.98 -25.74
N ALA A 195 4.55 -12.71 -24.71
CA ALA A 195 4.72 -14.17 -24.79
C ALA A 195 3.34 -14.86 -24.71
N THR A 196 3.15 -15.84 -25.58
CA THR A 196 1.90 -16.61 -25.65
C THR A 196 2.07 -18.07 -25.24
N ASN A 197 3.30 -18.59 -25.34
CA ASN A 197 3.59 -19.97 -25.01
C ASN A 197 4.64 -20.01 -23.89
N LEU A 198 4.28 -20.57 -22.78
CA LEU A 198 5.15 -20.78 -21.63
C LEU A 198 5.25 -22.28 -21.37
N GLU A 199 6.42 -22.73 -20.93
CA GLU A 199 6.67 -24.13 -20.62
C GLU A 199 7.28 -24.27 -19.22
N PRO A 200 6.90 -25.29 -18.44
CA PRO A 200 7.54 -25.60 -17.17
C PRO A 200 9.06 -25.80 -17.38
N GLY A 201 9.86 -25.26 -16.45
CA GLY A 201 11.33 -25.27 -16.52
C GLY A 201 11.92 -24.14 -17.34
N GLN A 202 11.16 -23.42 -18.15
CA GLN A 202 11.63 -22.23 -18.85
C GLN A 202 12.01 -21.13 -17.85
N GLU A 203 13.11 -20.41 -18.09
CA GLU A 203 13.55 -19.34 -17.22
C GLU A 203 12.71 -18.07 -17.42
N LEU A 204 12.11 -17.57 -16.35
CA LEU A 204 11.44 -16.27 -16.29
C LEU A 204 12.24 -15.31 -15.43
N CYS A 205 12.26 -14.05 -15.84
CA CYS A 205 12.82 -12.96 -15.09
C CYS A 205 11.73 -12.00 -14.61
N LYS A 206 11.97 -11.32 -13.50
CA LYS A 206 11.19 -10.19 -13.02
C LYS A 206 12.09 -9.03 -12.68
N PHE A 207 11.52 -7.82 -12.67
CA PHE A 207 12.16 -6.62 -12.16
C PHE A 207 11.19 -5.87 -11.25
N GLY A 208 11.68 -5.35 -10.12
CA GLY A 208 10.86 -4.55 -9.22
C GLY A 208 11.70 -3.56 -8.42
N MET A 209 11.09 -2.49 -7.97
CA MET A 209 11.77 -1.42 -7.23
C MET A 209 12.31 -1.89 -5.87
N GLY A 210 11.66 -2.87 -5.23
CA GLY A 210 12.07 -3.39 -3.94
C GLY A 210 13.37 -4.18 -4.01
N THR A 211 13.54 -5.02 -5.06
CA THR A 211 14.80 -5.73 -5.35
C THR A 211 15.82 -4.85 -6.06
N GLY A 212 15.38 -3.86 -6.84
CA GLY A 212 16.24 -2.94 -7.60
C GLY A 212 17.04 -3.59 -8.73
N LYS A 213 16.77 -4.86 -9.07
CA LYS A 213 17.47 -5.63 -10.10
C LYS A 213 16.60 -6.74 -10.69
N ALA A 214 16.98 -7.24 -11.85
CA ALA A 214 16.39 -8.44 -12.41
C ALA A 214 16.73 -9.66 -11.54
N THR A 215 15.74 -10.52 -11.33
CA THR A 215 15.89 -11.84 -10.71
C THR A 215 15.16 -12.87 -11.55
N CYS A 216 15.80 -13.99 -11.84
CA CYS A 216 15.31 -15.02 -12.74
C CYS A 216 15.25 -16.39 -12.06
N GLY A 217 14.44 -17.28 -12.61
CA GLY A 217 14.35 -18.66 -12.20
C GLY A 217 13.36 -19.47 -13.03
N PRO A 218 13.41 -20.81 -12.92
CA PRO A 218 12.58 -21.68 -13.72
C PRO A 218 11.11 -21.61 -13.34
N ILE A 219 10.24 -21.72 -14.33
CA ILE A 219 8.80 -21.89 -14.16
C ILE A 219 8.53 -23.25 -13.50
N THR A 220 7.74 -23.22 -12.43
CA THR A 220 7.34 -24.42 -11.70
C THR A 220 5.87 -24.80 -11.93
N GLU A 221 5.01 -23.80 -12.22
CA GLU A 221 3.59 -24.00 -12.43
C GLU A 221 3.04 -22.98 -13.42
N ILE A 222 2.09 -23.37 -14.24
CA ILE A 222 1.36 -22.52 -15.16
C ILE A 222 -0.12 -22.87 -15.05
N THR A 223 -0.96 -21.85 -14.90
CA THR A 223 -2.42 -21.96 -14.99
C THR A 223 -2.95 -21.07 -16.11
N ASP A 224 -4.25 -21.03 -16.32
CA ASP A 224 -4.87 -20.17 -17.35
C ASP A 224 -4.63 -18.67 -17.10
N SER A 225 -4.38 -18.28 -15.85
CA SER A 225 -4.25 -16.88 -15.44
C SER A 225 -2.90 -16.53 -14.79
N LYS A 226 -2.11 -17.53 -14.35
CA LYS A 226 -0.91 -17.29 -13.56
C LYS A 226 0.27 -18.15 -13.96
N VAL A 227 1.44 -17.67 -13.59
CA VAL A 227 2.69 -18.41 -13.64
C VAL A 227 3.42 -18.29 -12.30
N VAL A 228 3.94 -19.42 -11.82
CA VAL A 228 4.80 -19.52 -10.63
C VAL A 228 6.22 -19.88 -11.07
N PHE A 229 7.20 -19.19 -10.53
CA PHE A 229 8.61 -19.41 -10.89
C PHE A 229 9.56 -19.15 -9.71
N GLN A 230 10.72 -19.80 -9.71
CA GLN A 230 11.68 -19.78 -8.58
C GLN A 230 12.60 -18.55 -8.64
N ALA A 231 12.01 -17.35 -8.54
CA ALA A 231 12.79 -16.12 -8.44
C ALA A 231 12.52 -15.44 -7.10
N PRO A 232 13.55 -14.95 -6.39
CA PRO A 232 13.37 -14.24 -5.14
C PRO A 232 12.71 -12.87 -5.38
N GLY A 233 11.91 -12.41 -4.40
CA GLY A 233 11.21 -11.14 -4.46
C GLY A 233 11.14 -10.46 -3.11
N GLN A 234 10.86 -9.16 -3.13
CA GLN A 234 10.64 -8.33 -1.93
C GLN A 234 9.40 -7.48 -2.06
N CYS A 235 8.92 -6.97 -0.92
CA CYS A 235 7.89 -5.92 -0.92
C CYS A 235 8.35 -4.72 -1.75
N GLY A 236 7.40 -4.14 -2.48
CA GLY A 236 7.69 -3.09 -3.47
C GLY A 236 7.88 -3.63 -4.89
N ASP A 237 8.19 -4.92 -5.06
CA ASP A 237 8.24 -5.54 -6.40
C ASP A 237 6.85 -5.76 -7.01
N SER A 238 5.79 -5.71 -6.20
CA SER A 238 4.39 -5.83 -6.64
C SER A 238 4.08 -4.91 -7.81
N GLY A 239 3.43 -5.44 -8.84
CA GLY A 239 3.14 -4.73 -10.09
C GLY A 239 4.26 -4.76 -11.11
N GLY A 240 5.46 -5.15 -10.73
CA GLY A 240 6.61 -5.19 -11.62
C GLY A 240 6.47 -6.17 -12.79
N PRO A 241 7.21 -5.93 -13.88
CA PRO A 241 7.17 -6.77 -15.07
C PRO A 241 7.78 -8.16 -14.82
N VAL A 242 7.09 -9.18 -15.30
CA VAL A 242 7.61 -10.55 -15.46
C VAL A 242 7.74 -10.83 -16.95
N TYR A 243 8.89 -11.33 -17.38
CA TYR A 243 9.26 -11.38 -18.79
C TYR A 243 10.14 -12.56 -19.14
N LEU A 244 10.14 -12.91 -20.43
CA LEU A 244 11.06 -13.82 -21.08
C LEU A 244 12.18 -13.04 -21.77
N ASP A 245 13.43 -13.35 -21.45
CA ASP A 245 14.58 -12.90 -22.23
C ASP A 245 14.65 -13.69 -23.55
N GLN A 246 14.81 -12.99 -24.66
CA GLN A 246 14.90 -13.60 -25.98
C GLN A 246 16.33 -13.95 -26.39
N GLY A 247 17.35 -13.52 -25.60
CA GLY A 247 18.75 -13.72 -25.90
C GLY A 247 19.29 -12.81 -27.02
N ASP A 248 18.48 -11.99 -27.62
CA ASP A 248 18.83 -11.02 -28.65
C ASP A 248 18.89 -9.56 -28.15
N GLY A 249 18.83 -9.39 -26.82
CA GLY A 249 18.79 -8.09 -26.15
C GLY A 249 17.37 -7.51 -26.05
N THR A 250 16.33 -8.27 -26.43
CA THR A 250 14.93 -7.91 -26.26
C THR A 250 14.22 -8.87 -25.30
N VAL A 251 13.06 -8.47 -24.81
CA VAL A 251 12.25 -9.29 -23.93
C VAL A 251 10.79 -9.35 -24.37
N ARG A 252 10.07 -10.40 -23.96
CA ARG A 252 8.63 -10.50 -24.14
C ARG A 252 7.88 -10.39 -22.81
N ALA A 253 6.85 -9.57 -22.78
CA ALA A 253 5.98 -9.43 -21.62
C ALA A 253 5.24 -10.74 -21.33
N VAL A 254 5.24 -11.18 -20.07
CA VAL A 254 4.55 -12.39 -19.61
C VAL A 254 3.47 -12.05 -18.63
N GLY A 255 3.80 -11.35 -17.55
CA GLY A 255 2.89 -11.13 -16.44
C GLY A 255 3.25 -9.93 -15.58
N ILE A 256 2.38 -9.65 -14.63
CA ILE A 256 2.57 -8.66 -13.56
C ILE A 256 2.84 -9.42 -12.26
N LEU A 257 3.92 -9.09 -11.57
CA LEU A 257 4.24 -9.69 -10.29
C LEU A 257 3.17 -9.31 -9.26
N ILE A 258 2.53 -10.30 -8.66
CA ILE A 258 1.44 -10.07 -7.71
C ILE A 258 1.77 -10.51 -6.29
N ARG A 259 2.62 -11.49 -6.14
CA ARG A 259 3.04 -11.98 -4.82
C ARG A 259 4.30 -12.83 -4.93
N GLY A 260 4.89 -13.09 -3.79
CA GLY A 260 5.92 -14.10 -3.62
C GLY A 260 5.70 -14.82 -2.31
N GLY A 261 6.47 -15.86 -2.06
CA GLY A 261 6.38 -16.63 -0.83
C GLY A 261 7.66 -17.41 -0.53
N ASP A 262 7.65 -17.98 0.65
CA ASP A 262 8.65 -18.97 1.10
C ASP A 262 7.88 -20.15 1.69
N PRO A 263 7.98 -21.35 1.11
CA PRO A 263 7.26 -22.54 1.61
C PRO A 263 7.61 -22.88 3.06
N SER A 264 8.77 -22.43 3.54
CA SER A 264 9.21 -22.64 4.93
C SER A 264 8.68 -21.60 5.91
N THR A 265 8.00 -20.53 5.43
CA THR A 265 7.51 -19.42 6.25
C THR A 265 6.00 -19.29 6.09
N PRO A 266 5.18 -19.69 7.09
CA PRO A 266 3.72 -19.72 6.96
C PRO A 266 3.07 -18.33 6.90
N LYS A 267 3.80 -17.27 7.24
CA LYS A 267 3.32 -15.87 7.16
C LYS A 267 4.28 -15.07 6.29
N PRO A 268 3.97 -14.87 5.00
CA PRO A 268 4.76 -13.98 4.18
C PRO A 268 4.66 -12.55 4.73
N GLY A 269 5.79 -11.88 4.78
CA GLY A 269 5.89 -10.49 5.21
C GLY A 269 7.09 -9.85 4.54
N CYS A 270 7.17 -8.52 4.60
CA CYS A 270 8.25 -7.76 3.97
C CYS A 270 9.63 -7.95 4.63
N ALA A 271 9.69 -8.60 5.79
CA ALA A 271 10.93 -8.81 6.54
C ALA A 271 11.85 -9.88 5.95
N VAL A 272 11.31 -10.80 5.15
CA VAL A 272 12.08 -11.91 4.55
C VAL A 272 11.80 -11.94 3.05
N PRO A 273 12.84 -11.98 2.20
CA PRO A 273 12.65 -12.14 0.77
C PRO A 273 11.90 -13.44 0.43
N ALA A 274 10.99 -13.34 -0.54
CA ALA A 274 10.32 -14.52 -1.09
C ALA A 274 11.35 -15.43 -1.82
N LYS A 275 11.11 -16.73 -1.82
CA LYS A 275 11.89 -17.71 -2.57
C LYS A 275 11.32 -18.02 -3.94
N PHE A 276 10.02 -17.80 -4.12
CA PHE A 276 9.32 -17.92 -5.40
C PHE A 276 8.47 -16.70 -5.67
N SER A 277 8.12 -16.51 -6.91
CA SER A 277 7.29 -15.40 -7.40
C SER A 277 6.07 -15.94 -8.14
N VAL A 278 4.96 -15.24 -8.04
CA VAL A 278 3.71 -15.49 -8.76
C VAL A 278 3.37 -14.27 -9.58
N ALA A 279 3.09 -14.46 -10.86
CA ALA A 279 2.65 -13.39 -11.74
C ALA A 279 1.26 -13.67 -12.32
N GLU A 280 0.43 -12.65 -12.42
CA GLU A 280 -0.79 -12.62 -13.21
C GLU A 280 -0.40 -12.47 -14.69
N LEU A 281 -0.86 -13.36 -15.57
CA LEU A 281 -0.57 -13.30 -17.00
C LEU A 281 -1.24 -12.07 -17.64
N VAL A 282 -0.51 -11.29 -18.44
CA VAL A 282 -1.05 -10.07 -19.05
C VAL A 282 -1.93 -10.35 -20.26
N GLN A 283 -1.67 -11.40 -21.01
CA GLN A 283 -2.34 -11.70 -22.28
C GLN A 283 -3.87 -11.79 -22.15
N PRO A 284 -4.47 -12.48 -21.16
CA PRO A 284 -5.92 -12.50 -20.99
C PRO A 284 -6.52 -11.12 -20.71
N TRP A 285 -5.79 -10.27 -19.97
CA TRP A 285 -6.24 -8.93 -19.59
C TRP A 285 -6.12 -7.91 -20.72
N LEU A 286 -5.09 -8.02 -21.56
CA LEU A 286 -5.01 -7.23 -22.79
C LEU A 286 -6.25 -7.46 -23.64
N ALA A 287 -6.66 -8.72 -23.83
CA ALA A 287 -7.87 -9.06 -24.56
C ALA A 287 -9.14 -8.59 -23.86
N LYS A 288 -9.28 -8.85 -22.56
CA LYS A 288 -10.47 -8.52 -21.75
C LYS A 288 -10.75 -7.02 -21.69
N TRP A 289 -9.69 -6.20 -21.57
CA TRP A 289 -9.80 -4.74 -21.45
C TRP A 289 -9.59 -3.99 -22.76
N GLY A 290 -9.41 -4.70 -23.87
CA GLY A 290 -9.15 -4.09 -25.19
C GLY A 290 -7.88 -3.25 -25.21
N LEU A 291 -6.81 -3.73 -24.59
CA LEU A 291 -5.54 -3.03 -24.48
C LEU A 291 -4.53 -3.56 -25.51
N ILE A 292 -3.65 -2.66 -25.93
CA ILE A 292 -2.51 -2.99 -26.81
C ILE A 292 -1.23 -2.76 -26.01
N ALA A 293 -0.37 -3.77 -25.90
CA ALA A 293 0.93 -3.61 -25.29
C ALA A 293 1.82 -2.67 -26.12
N VAL A 294 2.46 -1.72 -25.44
CA VAL A 294 3.44 -0.84 -26.09
C VAL A 294 4.78 -1.53 -26.15
N THR A 295 5.32 -1.67 -27.37
CA THR A 295 6.64 -2.27 -27.60
C THR A 295 7.64 -1.20 -28.03
N ALA A 296 8.93 -1.52 -27.94
CA ALA A 296 9.99 -0.61 -28.38
C ALA A 296 9.88 -0.24 -29.88
N ALA A 297 9.47 -1.20 -30.71
CA ALA A 297 9.23 -0.97 -32.12
C ALA A 297 8.05 -0.03 -32.41
N SER A 298 7.00 -0.07 -31.56
CA SER A 298 5.83 0.82 -31.72
C SER A 298 6.03 2.19 -31.10
N ALA A 299 7.06 2.38 -30.28
CA ALA A 299 7.37 3.67 -29.66
C ALA A 299 8.18 4.61 -30.58
N SER A 300 8.73 4.09 -31.69
CA SER A 300 9.57 4.81 -32.65
C SER A 300 8.77 5.37 -33.84
N GLY A 301 7.44 5.24 -33.85
CA GLY A 301 6.55 5.63 -34.93
C GLY A 301 5.82 6.97 -34.73
#